data_ba749425c44622bc9621130da82d1f16
#
_entry.id   ba749425c44622bc9621130da82d1f16
#
_cell.length_a   1.000
_cell.length_b   1.000
_cell.length_c   1.000
_cell.angle_alpha   90.00
_cell.angle_beta   90.00
_cell.angle_gamma   90.00
#
_symmetry.space_group_name_H-M   'P 1'
#
loop_
_entity.id
_entity.type
_entity.pdbx_description
1 polymer ?
#
loop_
_entity_poly.entity_id
_entity_poly.type
_entity_poly.pdbx_seq_one_letter_code
_entity_poly.pdbx_strand_id
1 'polypeptide(L)'
;DWAHMFDVYPQHVVRSGMAEAWRRGPVSLEICGTFLGWRDKQGYGEKEVRYVFEQALKWHVSSFNAKSSPVPPEWKPLVDDWLRKMGYRLVPRKVTYPARVSPNGVLPLETWWENKGVAPCYEDFALALRLVGESRTVVRLTDARIPSWLPGDALYDGRVFLPRDMPEGAYERQLGIVDRQTREPRVRLAIEGRTPDGW
;
A
#
# COMPACT_ATOMS: atom_id res chain seq x y z
N ASP A 1 -8.09 -14.73 -18.39
CA ASP A 1 -8.37 -16.12 -18.01
C ASP A 1 -7.08 -16.96 -17.98
N TRP A 2 -7.19 -18.25 -17.66
CA TRP A 2 -6.04 -19.14 -17.51
C TRP A 2 -5.24 -19.31 -18.80
N ALA A 3 -5.89 -19.53 -19.93
CA ALA A 3 -5.20 -19.73 -21.22
C ALA A 3 -4.35 -18.51 -21.60
N HIS A 4 -4.88 -17.30 -21.45
CA HIS A 4 -4.13 -16.06 -21.71
C HIS A 4 -2.94 -15.90 -20.76
N MET A 5 -3.11 -16.19 -19.48
CA MET A 5 -2.03 -16.06 -18.48
C MET A 5 -0.98 -17.15 -18.63
N PHE A 6 -1.36 -18.34 -19.11
CA PHE A 6 -0.44 -19.45 -19.28
C PHE A 6 0.48 -19.27 -20.52
N ASP A 7 -0.07 -18.82 -21.65
CA ASP A 7 0.67 -18.83 -22.91
C ASP A 7 0.89 -17.41 -23.50
N VAL A 8 -0.15 -16.58 -23.57
CA VAL A 8 -0.14 -15.38 -24.42
C VAL A 8 0.39 -14.15 -23.66
N TYR A 9 -0.24 -13.81 -22.54
CA TYR A 9 -0.04 -12.53 -21.87
C TYR A 9 1.41 -12.30 -21.36
N PRO A 10 2.06 -13.26 -20.70
CA PRO A 10 3.44 -13.08 -20.25
C PRO A 10 4.43 -12.80 -21.38
N GLN A 11 4.26 -13.48 -22.50
CA GLN A 11 5.11 -13.28 -23.67
C GLN A 11 4.93 -11.87 -24.26
N HIS A 12 3.69 -11.38 -24.34
CA HIS A 12 3.40 -10.04 -24.84
C HIS A 12 3.96 -8.96 -23.93
N VAL A 13 3.83 -9.09 -22.62
CA VAL A 13 4.41 -8.14 -21.65
C VAL A 13 5.92 -8.03 -21.82
N VAL A 14 6.62 -9.16 -21.94
CA VAL A 14 8.08 -9.16 -22.11
C VAL A 14 8.49 -8.57 -23.46
N ARG A 15 7.86 -9.04 -24.56
CA ARG A 15 8.20 -8.59 -25.93
C ARG A 15 7.92 -7.12 -26.18
N SER A 16 6.89 -6.55 -25.50
CA SER A 16 6.56 -5.12 -25.60
C SER A 16 7.45 -4.22 -24.75
N GLY A 17 8.36 -4.78 -23.94
CA GLY A 17 9.20 -4.01 -23.01
C GLY A 17 8.45 -3.46 -21.79
N MET A 18 7.23 -3.93 -21.53
CA MET A 18 6.37 -3.42 -20.44
C MET A 18 6.58 -4.13 -19.09
N ALA A 19 7.51 -5.07 -19.00
CA ALA A 19 7.72 -5.85 -17.77
C ALA A 19 7.99 -5.00 -16.52
N GLU A 20 8.65 -3.84 -16.67
CA GLU A 20 8.96 -2.93 -15.58
C GLU A 20 8.05 -1.68 -15.51
N ALA A 21 7.00 -1.64 -16.33
CA ALA A 21 6.09 -0.47 -16.38
C ALA A 21 5.38 -0.22 -15.05
N TRP A 22 5.14 -1.27 -14.26
CA TRP A 22 4.56 -1.19 -12.91
C TRP A 22 5.31 -0.28 -11.93
N ARG A 23 6.60 -0.02 -12.17
CA ARG A 23 7.38 0.93 -11.34
C ARG A 23 6.96 2.39 -11.54
N ARG A 24 6.28 2.69 -12.63
CA ARG A 24 5.90 4.06 -13.02
C ARG A 24 4.40 4.31 -13.03
N GLY A 25 3.60 3.24 -13.05
CA GLY A 25 2.15 3.35 -13.08
C GLY A 25 1.44 2.04 -12.70
N PRO A 26 0.17 2.12 -12.30
CA PRO A 26 -0.59 0.96 -11.86
C PRO A 26 -0.86 -0.02 -13.00
N VAL A 27 -0.75 -1.30 -12.70
CA VAL A 27 -1.20 -2.39 -13.58
C VAL A 27 -2.65 -2.68 -13.26
N SER A 28 -3.53 -2.49 -14.23
CA SER A 28 -4.95 -2.81 -14.12
C SER A 28 -5.29 -3.98 -15.02
N LEU A 29 -5.93 -4.98 -14.46
CA LEU A 29 -6.40 -6.15 -15.20
C LEU A 29 -7.93 -6.23 -15.19
N GLU A 30 -8.48 -6.86 -16.23
CA GLU A 30 -9.90 -7.16 -16.33
C GLU A 30 -10.11 -8.66 -16.48
N ILE A 31 -11.15 -9.19 -15.83
CA ILE A 31 -11.51 -10.59 -16.00
C ILE A 31 -11.98 -10.87 -17.43
N CYS A 32 -11.41 -11.87 -18.08
CA CYS A 32 -11.91 -12.40 -19.33
C CYS A 32 -13.08 -13.34 -19.04
N GLY A 33 -14.28 -12.92 -19.33
CA GLY A 33 -15.52 -13.60 -18.92
C GLY A 33 -15.97 -13.17 -17.51
N THR A 34 -16.34 -14.12 -16.69
CA THR A 34 -16.77 -13.95 -15.28
C THR A 34 -16.26 -15.11 -14.44
N PHE A 35 -16.23 -14.98 -13.11
CA PHE A 35 -15.88 -16.10 -12.22
C PHE A 35 -16.83 -17.29 -12.38
N LEU A 36 -18.13 -17.05 -12.51
CA LEU A 36 -19.11 -18.11 -12.80
C LEU A 36 -18.85 -18.73 -14.17
N GLY A 37 -18.51 -17.94 -15.18
CA GLY A 37 -18.14 -18.46 -16.49
C GLY A 37 -16.89 -19.33 -16.47
N TRP A 38 -15.90 -18.97 -15.66
CA TRP A 38 -14.71 -19.79 -15.45
C TRP A 38 -15.06 -21.16 -14.86
N ARG A 39 -15.92 -21.18 -13.82
CA ARG A 39 -16.36 -22.42 -13.19
C ARG A 39 -17.27 -23.25 -14.12
N ASP A 40 -18.36 -22.64 -14.61
CA ASP A 40 -19.48 -23.37 -15.20
C ASP A 40 -19.29 -23.66 -16.71
N LYS A 41 -18.58 -22.78 -17.42
CA LYS A 41 -18.39 -22.93 -18.88
C LYS A 41 -16.99 -23.41 -19.25
N GLN A 42 -15.95 -22.93 -18.53
CA GLN A 42 -14.56 -23.29 -18.82
C GLN A 42 -14.06 -24.44 -17.98
N GLY A 43 -14.82 -24.85 -16.94
CA GLY A 43 -14.46 -25.95 -16.07
C GLY A 43 -13.23 -25.70 -15.22
N TYR A 44 -12.92 -24.43 -14.92
CA TYR A 44 -11.77 -24.12 -14.08
C TYR A 44 -12.00 -24.57 -12.64
N GLY A 45 -10.99 -25.22 -12.08
CA GLY A 45 -10.89 -25.51 -10.67
C GLY A 45 -9.99 -24.47 -9.94
N GLU A 46 -9.72 -24.74 -8.67
CA GLU A 46 -8.84 -23.89 -7.85
C GLU A 46 -7.46 -23.71 -8.48
N LYS A 47 -6.91 -24.74 -9.11
CA LYS A 47 -5.58 -24.73 -9.72
C LYS A 47 -5.46 -23.66 -10.81
N GLU A 48 -6.42 -23.59 -11.72
CA GLU A 48 -6.42 -22.64 -12.83
C GLU A 48 -6.61 -21.20 -12.30
N VAL A 49 -7.52 -21.00 -11.35
CA VAL A 49 -7.78 -19.69 -10.72
C VAL A 49 -6.56 -19.22 -9.92
N ARG A 50 -5.95 -20.10 -9.15
CA ARG A 50 -4.71 -19.80 -8.40
C ARG A 50 -3.59 -19.37 -9.35
N TYR A 51 -3.41 -20.08 -10.44
CA TYR A 51 -2.41 -19.74 -11.45
C TYR A 51 -2.63 -18.33 -12.03
N VAL A 52 -3.89 -18.00 -12.39
CA VAL A 52 -4.23 -16.65 -12.91
C VAL A 52 -3.85 -15.58 -11.90
N PHE A 53 -4.17 -15.78 -10.62
CA PHE A 53 -3.87 -14.81 -9.57
C PHE A 53 -2.38 -14.69 -9.29
N GLU A 54 -1.64 -15.79 -9.28
CA GLU A 54 -0.18 -15.78 -9.12
C GLU A 54 0.51 -15.05 -10.28
N GLN A 55 0.05 -15.26 -11.51
CA GLN A 55 0.56 -14.51 -12.67
C GLN A 55 0.20 -13.01 -12.57
N ALA A 56 -1.00 -12.66 -12.14
CA ALA A 56 -1.39 -11.27 -11.92
C ALA A 56 -0.51 -10.60 -10.86
N LEU A 57 -0.22 -11.27 -9.74
CA LEU A 57 0.70 -10.78 -8.72
C LEU A 57 2.14 -10.65 -9.24
N LYS A 58 2.62 -11.61 -10.02
CA LYS A 58 3.93 -11.55 -10.70
C LYS A 58 4.07 -10.30 -11.57
N TRP A 59 3.00 -9.87 -12.21
CA TRP A 59 2.94 -8.66 -13.04
C TRP A 59 2.51 -7.42 -12.25
N HIS A 60 2.61 -7.45 -10.92
CA HIS A 60 2.40 -6.32 -10.03
C HIS A 60 1.03 -5.65 -10.13
N VAL A 61 -0.02 -6.46 -10.24
CA VAL A 61 -1.40 -5.97 -10.36
C VAL A 61 -1.77 -5.03 -9.20
N SER A 62 -2.34 -3.88 -9.54
CA SER A 62 -2.78 -2.85 -8.59
C SER A 62 -4.30 -2.75 -8.50
N SER A 63 -5.01 -3.06 -9.59
CA SER A 63 -6.47 -3.05 -9.64
C SER A 63 -7.00 -4.15 -10.56
N PHE A 64 -8.23 -4.58 -10.29
CA PHE A 64 -8.87 -5.64 -11.04
C PHE A 64 -10.35 -5.36 -11.23
N ASN A 65 -10.80 -5.35 -12.46
CA ASN A 65 -12.21 -5.25 -12.80
C ASN A 65 -12.81 -6.65 -12.95
N ALA A 66 -13.58 -7.07 -11.95
CA ALA A 66 -14.29 -8.35 -11.93
C ALA A 66 -15.65 -8.32 -12.67
N LYS A 67 -16.01 -7.21 -13.31
CA LYS A 67 -17.30 -7.02 -14.02
C LYS A 67 -18.51 -7.34 -13.13
N SER A 68 -18.43 -7.01 -11.85
CA SER A 68 -19.47 -7.33 -10.86
C SER A 68 -19.80 -8.84 -10.77
N SER A 69 -18.91 -9.71 -11.23
CA SER A 69 -19.11 -11.14 -11.18
C SER A 69 -19.09 -11.65 -9.73
N PRO A 70 -20.10 -12.40 -9.27
CA PRO A 70 -20.03 -13.05 -7.99
C PRO A 70 -18.85 -14.03 -7.92
N VAL A 71 -18.17 -14.05 -6.78
CA VAL A 71 -17.11 -15.02 -6.52
C VAL A 71 -17.75 -16.32 -6.02
N PRO A 72 -17.48 -17.48 -6.65
CA PRO A 72 -17.91 -18.78 -6.13
C PRO A 72 -17.43 -18.97 -4.68
N PRO A 73 -18.29 -19.50 -3.79
CA PRO A 73 -17.93 -19.65 -2.37
C PRO A 73 -16.63 -20.43 -2.14
N GLU A 74 -16.38 -21.46 -2.95
CA GLU A 74 -15.18 -22.31 -2.90
C GLU A 74 -13.88 -21.52 -3.23
N TRP A 75 -13.97 -20.45 -4.01
CA TRP A 75 -12.82 -19.61 -4.38
C TRP A 75 -12.67 -18.36 -3.52
N LYS A 76 -13.64 -18.11 -2.62
CA LYS A 76 -13.61 -16.90 -1.80
C LYS A 76 -12.34 -16.76 -0.94
N PRO A 77 -11.84 -17.79 -0.24
CA PRO A 77 -10.60 -17.69 0.51
C PRO A 77 -9.38 -17.34 -0.39
N LEU A 78 -9.34 -17.91 -1.60
CA LEU A 78 -8.29 -17.64 -2.58
C LEU A 78 -8.32 -16.19 -3.07
N VAL A 79 -9.51 -15.69 -3.40
CA VAL A 79 -9.71 -14.29 -3.81
C VAL A 79 -9.37 -13.32 -2.68
N ASP A 80 -9.80 -13.60 -1.45
CA ASP A 80 -9.52 -12.76 -0.29
C ASP A 80 -8.01 -12.70 0.01
N ASP A 81 -7.28 -13.81 -0.14
CA ASP A 81 -5.82 -13.83 0.00
C ASP A 81 -5.13 -13.03 -1.12
N TRP A 82 -5.60 -13.18 -2.34
CA TRP A 82 -5.08 -12.43 -3.49
C TRP A 82 -5.29 -10.92 -3.34
N LEU A 83 -6.49 -10.49 -2.94
CA LEU A 83 -6.81 -9.07 -2.71
C LEU A 83 -5.92 -8.44 -1.63
N ARG A 84 -5.49 -9.21 -0.63
CA ARG A 84 -4.55 -8.72 0.38
C ARG A 84 -3.14 -8.46 -0.15
N LYS A 85 -2.76 -9.11 -1.25
CA LYS A 85 -1.44 -8.99 -1.89
C LYS A 85 -1.43 -7.99 -3.05
N MET A 86 -2.58 -7.73 -3.65
CA MET A 86 -2.73 -6.82 -4.78
C MET A 86 -2.46 -5.37 -4.37
N GLY A 87 -1.83 -4.60 -5.26
CA GLY A 87 -1.49 -3.20 -5.00
C GLY A 87 -0.40 -3.07 -3.94
N TYR A 88 -0.51 -2.04 -3.10
CA TYR A 88 0.40 -1.81 -1.98
C TYR A 88 -0.25 -2.15 -0.63
N ARG A 89 0.59 -2.55 0.34
CA ARG A 89 0.17 -2.84 1.71
C ARG A 89 1.27 -2.43 2.69
N LEU A 90 1.23 -1.21 3.16
CA LEU A 90 2.28 -0.61 3.98
C LEU A 90 2.11 -0.98 5.45
N VAL A 91 3.16 -1.54 6.04
CA VAL A 91 3.24 -1.96 7.44
C VAL A 91 4.44 -1.27 8.09
N PRO A 92 4.25 -0.38 9.07
CA PRO A 92 5.34 0.13 9.88
C PRO A 92 5.91 -0.99 10.75
N ARG A 93 7.22 -1.20 10.69
CA ARG A 93 7.94 -2.26 11.42
C ARG A 93 8.67 -1.71 12.64
N LYS A 94 9.24 -0.51 12.49
CA LYS A 94 9.99 0.15 13.56
C LYS A 94 9.93 1.67 13.39
N VAL A 95 9.87 2.37 14.52
CA VAL A 95 9.99 3.82 14.58
C VAL A 95 10.99 4.17 15.68
N THR A 96 12.01 4.97 15.33
CA THR A 96 13.03 5.44 16.27
C THR A 96 12.97 6.96 16.33
N TYR A 97 12.92 7.49 17.55
CA TYR A 97 12.86 8.92 17.83
C TYR A 97 13.43 9.21 19.23
N PRO A 98 13.92 10.40 19.51
CA PRO A 98 14.40 10.77 20.85
C PRO A 98 13.23 10.94 21.84
N ALA A 99 13.45 10.60 23.09
CA ALA A 99 12.45 10.73 24.15
C ALA A 99 12.11 12.20 24.46
N ARG A 100 13.06 13.12 24.23
CA ARG A 100 12.92 14.56 24.48
C ARG A 100 13.50 15.36 23.32
N VAL A 101 12.79 16.44 22.97
CA VAL A 101 13.23 17.41 21.96
C VAL A 101 12.87 18.80 22.45
N SER A 102 13.77 19.76 22.33
CA SER A 102 13.50 21.16 22.71
C SER A 102 12.44 21.80 21.82
N PRO A 103 11.64 22.74 22.32
CA PRO A 103 10.81 23.60 21.48
C PRO A 103 11.65 24.26 20.37
N ASN A 104 11.08 24.45 19.19
CA ASN A 104 11.81 24.92 18.00
C ASN A 104 12.99 24.02 17.58
N GLY A 105 13.06 22.82 18.13
CA GLY A 105 14.10 21.85 17.83
C GLY A 105 13.79 21.02 16.59
N VAL A 106 14.72 20.13 16.33
CA VAL A 106 14.62 19.13 15.26
C VAL A 106 14.42 17.77 15.90
N LEU A 107 13.35 17.08 15.50
CA LEU A 107 13.07 15.71 15.92
C LEU A 107 13.62 14.77 14.83
N PRO A 108 14.73 14.05 15.09
CA PRO A 108 15.16 12.95 14.22
C PRO A 108 14.09 11.87 14.21
N LEU A 109 13.76 11.36 13.03
CA LEU A 109 12.74 10.33 12.84
C LEU A 109 13.26 9.28 11.87
N GLU A 110 13.57 8.11 12.38
CA GLU A 110 13.89 6.95 11.57
C GLU A 110 12.72 5.99 11.55
N THR A 111 12.35 5.49 10.39
CA THR A 111 11.27 4.51 10.26
C THR A 111 11.65 3.39 9.32
N TRP A 112 11.27 2.18 9.69
CA TRP A 112 11.35 1.00 8.84
C TRP A 112 9.93 0.54 8.51
N TRP A 113 9.66 0.41 7.23
CA TRP A 113 8.40 -0.02 6.66
C TRP A 113 8.59 -1.27 5.82
N GLU A 114 7.55 -2.05 5.71
CA GLU A 114 7.46 -3.16 4.76
C GLU A 114 6.24 -2.95 3.86
N ASN A 115 6.44 -2.88 2.56
CA ASN A 115 5.34 -2.98 1.62
C ASN A 115 5.10 -4.46 1.29
N LYS A 116 4.06 -5.03 1.90
CA LYS A 116 3.64 -6.44 1.71
C LYS A 116 2.81 -6.66 0.45
N GLY A 117 2.45 -5.61 -0.25
CA GLY A 117 1.79 -5.70 -1.54
C GLY A 117 2.78 -5.93 -2.67
N VAL A 118 2.27 -6.10 -3.89
CA VAL A 118 3.10 -6.35 -5.08
C VAL A 118 3.41 -5.10 -5.90
N ALA A 119 2.89 -3.94 -5.52
CA ALA A 119 3.09 -2.67 -6.23
C ALA A 119 3.38 -1.53 -5.27
N PRO A 120 3.97 -0.41 -5.71
CA PRO A 120 4.09 0.79 -4.90
C PRO A 120 2.76 1.54 -4.78
N CYS A 121 2.68 2.48 -3.84
CA CYS A 121 1.65 3.51 -3.84
C CYS A 121 2.03 4.59 -4.85
N TYR A 122 1.27 4.76 -5.91
CA TYR A 122 1.59 5.72 -6.99
C TYR A 122 1.17 7.16 -6.67
N GLU A 123 0.32 7.34 -5.67
CA GLU A 123 -0.15 8.66 -5.25
C GLU A 123 0.94 9.40 -4.47
N ASP A 124 1.10 10.70 -4.73
CA ASP A 124 2.08 11.56 -4.03
C ASP A 124 1.60 11.92 -2.61
N PHE A 125 1.34 10.89 -1.82
CA PHE A 125 1.08 11.07 -0.39
C PHE A 125 2.37 11.36 0.39
N ALA A 126 2.22 11.87 1.61
CA ALA A 126 3.31 12.15 2.51
C ALA A 126 3.25 11.26 3.75
N LEU A 127 4.42 10.81 4.23
CA LEU A 127 4.54 10.36 5.60
C LEU A 127 4.44 11.58 6.52
N ALA A 128 3.55 11.52 7.51
CA ALA A 128 3.33 12.59 8.46
C ALA A 128 3.47 12.10 9.90
N LEU A 129 3.98 12.98 10.75
CA LEU A 129 3.98 12.85 12.19
C LEU A 129 2.92 13.78 12.78
N ARG A 130 1.96 13.21 13.53
CA ARG A 130 1.03 13.96 14.36
C ARG A 130 1.47 13.87 15.82
N LEU A 131 1.61 15.03 16.46
CA LEU A 131 1.93 15.17 17.88
C LEU A 131 0.68 15.69 18.60
N VAL A 132 0.08 14.89 19.46
CA VAL A 132 -1.14 15.22 20.19
C VAL A 132 -0.76 15.53 21.64
N GLY A 133 -0.83 16.79 22.02
CA GLY A 133 -0.62 17.27 23.38
C GLY A 133 -1.93 17.69 24.03
N GLU A 134 -1.87 18.03 25.31
CA GLU A 134 -3.06 18.44 26.09
C GLU A 134 -3.73 19.70 25.50
N SER A 135 -2.94 20.71 25.14
CA SER A 135 -3.44 21.99 24.65
C SER A 135 -3.30 22.18 23.14
N ARG A 136 -2.55 21.34 22.45
CA ARG A 136 -2.25 21.53 21.02
C ARG A 136 -1.96 20.22 20.30
N THR A 137 -2.51 20.11 19.11
CA THR A 137 -2.13 19.08 18.12
C THR A 137 -1.34 19.71 16.98
N VAL A 138 -0.25 19.07 16.58
CA VAL A 138 0.61 19.52 15.48
C VAL A 138 0.80 18.38 14.48
N VAL A 139 0.60 18.67 13.19
CA VAL A 139 0.90 17.73 12.09
C VAL A 139 2.08 18.27 11.29
N ARG A 140 3.08 17.44 11.10
CA ARG A 140 4.26 17.73 10.28
C ARG A 140 4.44 16.70 9.18
N LEU A 141 4.53 17.17 7.96
CA LEU A 141 4.89 16.33 6.82
C LEU A 141 6.39 16.09 6.82
N THR A 142 6.79 14.91 6.43
CA THR A 142 8.18 14.57 6.14
C THR A 142 8.47 14.73 4.65
N ASP A 143 9.72 14.58 4.27
CA ASP A 143 10.18 14.54 2.88
C ASP A 143 10.26 13.11 2.32
N ALA A 144 9.73 12.12 3.04
CA ALA A 144 9.63 10.74 2.56
C ALA A 144 8.87 10.68 1.22
N ARG A 145 9.44 9.93 0.29
CA ARG A 145 8.86 9.74 -1.05
C ARG A 145 8.10 8.42 -1.12
N ILE A 146 6.84 8.41 -0.72
CA ILE A 146 5.99 7.20 -0.67
C ILE A 146 5.97 6.42 -1.99
N PRO A 147 5.89 7.06 -3.18
CA PRO A 147 5.93 6.33 -4.45
C PRO A 147 7.22 5.53 -4.71
N SER A 148 8.31 5.84 -4.00
CA SER A 148 9.55 5.07 -4.10
C SER A 148 9.60 3.82 -3.22
N TRP A 149 8.58 3.60 -2.38
CA TRP A 149 8.50 2.42 -1.51
C TRP A 149 7.96 1.22 -2.28
N LEU A 150 8.87 0.57 -3.00
CA LEU A 150 8.59 -0.64 -3.77
C LEU A 150 8.22 -1.81 -2.85
N PRO A 151 7.68 -2.93 -3.37
CA PRO A 151 7.50 -4.16 -2.60
C PRO A 151 8.75 -4.56 -1.83
N GLY A 152 8.59 -4.92 -0.56
CA GLY A 152 9.67 -5.21 0.38
C GLY A 152 9.94 -4.08 1.35
N ASP A 153 11.18 -3.97 1.81
CA ASP A 153 11.58 -3.04 2.86
C ASP A 153 11.82 -1.61 2.33
N ALA A 154 11.32 -0.62 3.08
CA ALA A 154 11.56 0.79 2.84
C ALA A 154 12.02 1.47 4.13
N LEU A 155 13.12 2.19 4.06
CA LEU A 155 13.68 2.94 5.18
C LEU A 155 13.50 4.44 4.92
N TYR A 156 13.18 5.16 5.97
CA TYR A 156 13.18 6.61 5.99
C TYR A 156 13.96 7.09 7.20
N ASP A 157 14.96 7.91 6.97
CA ASP A 157 15.75 8.61 7.97
C ASP A 157 15.68 10.10 7.66
N GLY A 158 15.03 10.86 8.53
CA GLY A 158 14.77 12.26 8.29
C GLY A 158 14.65 13.11 9.55
N ARG A 159 14.28 14.35 9.32
CA ARG A 159 14.20 15.37 10.37
C ARG A 159 12.86 16.09 10.33
N VAL A 160 12.16 16.11 11.45
CA VAL A 160 10.90 16.83 11.60
C VAL A 160 11.15 18.11 12.40
N PHE A 161 10.90 19.27 11.80
CA PHE A 161 11.06 20.56 12.44
C PHE A 161 9.83 20.90 13.28
N LEU A 162 10.03 21.09 14.60
CA LEU A 162 8.97 21.47 15.51
C LEU A 162 8.67 22.98 15.42
N PRO A 163 7.40 23.41 15.62
CA PRO A 163 7.06 24.83 15.65
C PRO A 163 7.78 25.56 16.81
N ARG A 164 8.10 26.84 16.59
CA ARG A 164 8.73 27.69 17.62
C ARG A 164 7.84 27.91 18.82
N ASP A 165 6.54 28.00 18.59
CA ASP A 165 5.48 28.26 19.56
C ASP A 165 4.85 26.98 20.11
N MET A 166 5.52 25.84 19.98
CA MET A 166 5.04 24.57 20.52
C MET A 166 5.18 24.57 22.04
N PRO A 167 4.07 24.38 22.79
CA PRO A 167 4.13 24.29 24.26
C PRO A 167 5.01 23.14 24.73
N GLU A 168 5.70 23.35 25.86
CA GLU A 168 6.35 22.24 26.56
C GLU A 168 5.32 21.28 27.12
N GLY A 169 5.62 19.99 27.13
CA GLY A 169 4.73 18.97 27.65
C GLY A 169 4.94 17.58 27.02
N ALA A 170 4.08 16.67 27.43
CA ALA A 170 4.02 15.33 26.83
C ALA A 170 3.15 15.33 25.57
N TYR A 171 3.61 14.61 24.55
CA TYR A 171 2.88 14.45 23.30
C TYR A 171 2.79 12.98 22.92
N GLU A 172 1.58 12.54 22.63
CA GLU A 172 1.36 11.28 21.92
C GLU A 172 1.83 11.43 20.47
N ARG A 173 2.50 10.43 19.95
CA ARG A 173 3.04 10.40 18.58
C ARG A 173 2.26 9.43 17.74
N GLN A 174 1.79 9.92 16.62
CA GLN A 174 1.02 9.14 15.65
C GLN A 174 1.64 9.33 14.27
N LEU A 175 1.72 8.26 13.50
CA LEU A 175 2.21 8.28 12.13
C LEU A 175 1.07 7.97 11.16
N GLY A 176 1.04 8.69 10.05
CA GLY A 176 0.07 8.47 8.99
C GLY A 176 0.67 8.73 7.63
N ILE A 177 0.08 8.10 6.61
CA ILE A 177 0.32 8.45 5.21
C ILE A 177 -0.87 9.27 4.77
N VAL A 178 -0.63 10.55 4.51
CA VAL A 178 -1.65 11.58 4.40
C VAL A 178 -1.62 12.26 3.03
N ASP A 179 -2.75 12.82 2.66
CA ASP A 179 -2.80 13.80 1.57
C ASP A 179 -1.96 15.04 1.93
N ARG A 180 -1.15 15.53 0.98
CA ARG A 180 -0.24 16.66 1.23
C ARG A 180 -0.95 17.97 1.50
N GLN A 181 -2.14 18.17 0.94
CA GLN A 181 -2.90 19.40 1.06
C GLN A 181 -3.80 19.39 2.29
N THR A 182 -4.65 18.37 2.41
CA THR A 182 -5.62 18.27 3.51
C THR A 182 -5.00 17.77 4.80
N ARG A 183 -3.86 17.06 4.73
CA ARG A 183 -3.18 16.36 5.85
C ARG A 183 -4.04 15.28 6.50
N GLU A 184 -5.05 14.81 5.80
CA GLU A 184 -5.89 13.71 6.24
C GLU A 184 -5.28 12.37 5.84
N PRO A 185 -5.37 11.33 6.69
CA PRO A 185 -4.94 9.98 6.34
C PRO A 185 -5.64 9.45 5.09
N ARG A 186 -4.86 8.94 4.16
CA ARG A 186 -5.34 8.33 2.91
C ARG A 186 -5.04 6.84 2.81
N VAL A 187 -4.07 6.37 3.57
CA VAL A 187 -3.67 4.97 3.57
C VAL A 187 -4.01 4.34 4.91
N ARG A 188 -4.83 3.31 4.87
CA ARG A 188 -5.07 2.47 6.05
C ARG A 188 -3.86 1.57 6.26
N LEU A 189 -3.05 1.90 7.25
CA LEU A 189 -1.90 1.07 7.60
C LEU A 189 -2.35 -0.34 8.03
N ALA A 190 -1.58 -1.35 7.63
CA ALA A 190 -1.91 -2.76 7.88
C ALA A 190 -1.43 -3.20 9.27
N ILE A 191 -1.86 -2.49 10.31
CA ILE A 191 -1.52 -2.73 11.72
C ILE A 191 -2.77 -2.66 12.60
N GLU A 192 -2.66 -3.18 13.81
CA GLU A 192 -3.53 -2.85 14.94
C GLU A 192 -3.12 -1.51 15.56
N GLY A 193 -4.00 -0.89 16.35
CA GLY A 193 -3.70 0.36 17.07
C GLY A 193 -3.86 1.65 16.27
N ARG A 194 -4.50 1.59 15.09
CA ARG A 194 -4.92 2.80 14.38
C ARG A 194 -6.00 3.55 15.16
N THR A 195 -5.91 4.87 15.16
CA THR A 195 -7.00 5.70 15.66
C THR A 195 -8.23 5.64 14.75
N PRO A 196 -9.44 5.98 15.23
CA PRO A 196 -10.65 5.97 14.41
C PRO A 196 -10.56 6.87 13.16
N ASP A 197 -9.80 7.96 13.23
CA ASP A 197 -9.53 8.90 12.14
C ASP A 197 -8.36 8.47 11.22
N GLY A 198 -7.78 7.29 11.45
CA GLY A 198 -6.83 6.64 10.53
C GLY A 198 -5.34 6.92 10.78
N TRP A 199 -5.01 7.57 11.90
CA TRP A 199 -3.62 7.78 12.35
C TRP A 199 -3.05 6.59 13.11
#